data_b1af13f113782b53264412f0ba92e7bf
#
_entry.id   b1af13f113782b53264412f0ba92e7bf
#
_cell.length_a   1.000
_cell.length_b   1.000
_cell.length_c   1.000
_cell.angle_alpha   90.00
_cell.angle_beta   90.00
_cell.angle_gamma   90.00
#
_symmetry.space_group_name_H-M   'P 1'
#
loop_
_entity.id
_entity.type
_entity.pdbx_description
1 polymer ?
#
loop_
_entity_poly.entity_id
_entity_poly.type
_entity_poly.pdbx_seq_one_letter_code
_entity_poly.pdbx_strand_id
1 'polypeptide(L)'
;GCSGLTSLDLTPLAHLTNVDSSFLEACSGLTTLDVTPLSHLTSVGHSFLSGCCGLTSLDLAPFAHLTDVGDGFLTGCSSLTSLDLTPLARRTVVGHSFLHGCRGLTALDLAPLAHVTNVGNWFLTGCSRLTTLDLAPLSRLTSVGHSFLYGCRGLTALDLSL
;
A
#
# COMPACT_ATOMS: atom_id res chain seq x y z
N GLY A 1 -5.67 16.92 -4.23
CA GLY A 1 -4.59 16.52 -5.12
C GLY A 1 -3.88 17.69 -5.78
N CYS A 2 -2.56 17.67 -5.74
CA CYS A 2 -1.70 18.66 -6.38
C CYS A 2 -0.94 17.96 -7.52
N SER A 3 -1.60 17.76 -8.67
CA SER A 3 -1.05 16.98 -9.79
C SER A 3 0.22 17.56 -10.42
N GLY A 4 0.44 18.84 -10.27
CA GLY A 4 1.67 19.52 -10.74
C GLY A 4 2.83 19.51 -9.74
N LEU A 5 2.63 18.95 -8.53
CA LEU A 5 3.67 18.91 -7.50
C LEU A 5 4.66 17.80 -7.84
N THR A 6 5.93 18.15 -8.04
CA THR A 6 6.99 17.20 -8.41
C THR A 6 7.91 16.84 -7.24
N SER A 7 7.96 17.67 -6.21
CA SER A 7 8.71 17.44 -4.98
C SER A 7 7.98 18.08 -3.80
N LEU A 8 8.17 17.54 -2.61
CA LEU A 8 7.57 18.06 -1.38
C LEU A 8 8.53 17.81 -0.22
N ASP A 9 8.83 18.87 0.53
CA ASP A 9 9.52 18.78 1.81
C ASP A 9 8.48 18.58 2.94
N LEU A 10 8.56 17.44 3.61
CA LEU A 10 7.70 17.09 4.75
C LEU A 10 8.32 17.45 6.12
N THR A 11 9.53 18.00 6.15
CA THR A 11 10.22 18.39 7.39
C THR A 11 9.35 19.25 8.33
N PRO A 12 8.56 20.23 7.82
CA PRO A 12 7.69 21.03 8.69
C PRO A 12 6.60 20.22 9.41
N LEU A 13 6.32 18.99 8.95
CA LEU A 13 5.29 18.10 9.49
C LEU A 13 5.85 17.02 10.43
N ALA A 14 7.14 17.07 10.77
CA ALA A 14 7.81 16.04 11.56
C ALA A 14 7.25 15.83 12.97
N HIS A 15 6.46 16.77 13.47
CA HIS A 15 5.79 16.70 14.78
C HIS A 15 4.46 15.96 14.77
N LEU A 16 3.95 15.59 13.58
CA LEU A 16 2.66 14.93 13.46
C LEU A 16 2.73 13.48 13.95
N THR A 17 1.72 13.07 14.68
CA THR A 17 1.50 11.68 15.12
C THR A 17 0.40 10.97 14.34
N ASN A 18 -0.41 11.72 13.63
CA ASN A 18 -1.46 11.20 12.76
C ASN A 18 -1.70 12.15 11.59
N VAL A 19 -2.17 11.62 10.49
CA VAL A 19 -2.70 12.37 9.35
C VAL A 19 -4.08 11.83 9.00
N ASP A 20 -4.99 12.75 8.70
CA ASP A 20 -6.36 12.40 8.31
C ASP A 20 -6.44 11.85 6.88
N SER A 21 -7.67 11.54 6.46
CA SER A 21 -7.95 11.00 5.14
C SER A 21 -7.49 11.93 4.01
N SER A 22 -7.11 11.32 2.89
CA SER A 22 -6.68 12.01 1.67
C SER A 22 -5.35 12.77 1.80
N PHE A 23 -4.49 12.38 2.76
CA PHE A 23 -3.15 12.97 2.84
C PHE A 23 -2.38 12.70 1.55
N LEU A 24 -2.01 13.78 0.85
CA LEU A 24 -1.36 13.79 -0.45
C LEU A 24 -2.09 12.99 -1.55
N GLU A 25 -3.39 12.75 -1.42
CA GLU A 25 -4.19 12.09 -2.45
C GLU A 25 -4.07 12.82 -3.80
N ALA A 26 -3.93 12.03 -4.88
CA ALA A 26 -3.83 12.50 -6.26
C ALA A 26 -2.70 13.53 -6.53
N CYS A 27 -1.61 13.47 -5.77
CA CYS A 27 -0.39 14.21 -6.09
C CYS A 27 0.41 13.44 -7.17
N SER A 28 -0.17 13.36 -8.37
CA SER A 28 0.29 12.49 -9.46
C SER A 28 1.62 12.90 -10.08
N GLY A 29 2.07 14.13 -9.86
CA GLY A 29 3.37 14.62 -10.32
C GLY A 29 4.55 14.19 -9.44
N LEU A 30 4.30 13.71 -8.21
CA LEU A 30 5.37 13.23 -7.33
C LEU A 30 5.97 11.94 -7.90
N THR A 31 7.28 11.96 -8.18
CA THR A 31 8.03 10.77 -8.65
C THR A 31 8.76 10.08 -7.51
N THR A 32 9.14 10.82 -6.49
CA THR A 32 9.76 10.37 -5.25
C THR A 32 9.16 11.16 -4.09
N LEU A 33 9.14 10.59 -2.90
CA LEU A 33 8.71 11.26 -1.69
C LEU A 33 9.52 10.72 -0.50
N ASP A 34 10.23 11.60 0.20
CA ASP A 34 10.84 11.28 1.47
C ASP A 34 9.81 11.40 2.59
N VAL A 35 9.42 10.27 3.17
CA VAL A 35 8.49 10.21 4.30
C VAL A 35 9.19 10.07 5.66
N THR A 36 10.52 10.12 5.70
CA THR A 36 11.31 10.05 6.95
C THR A 36 10.85 11.07 8.00
N PRO A 37 10.51 12.32 7.64
CA PRO A 37 9.99 13.27 8.63
C PRO A 37 8.71 12.80 9.32
N LEU A 38 7.95 11.90 8.72
CA LEU A 38 6.69 11.37 9.26
C LEU A 38 6.87 10.12 10.15
N SER A 39 8.08 9.83 10.60
CA SER A 39 8.40 8.62 11.40
C SER A 39 7.66 8.52 12.75
N HIS A 40 7.09 9.62 13.23
CA HIS A 40 6.27 9.64 14.46
C HIS A 40 4.78 9.33 14.23
N LEU A 41 4.37 9.10 12.99
CA LEU A 41 2.98 8.73 12.72
C LEU A 41 2.67 7.37 13.34
N THR A 42 1.57 7.31 14.07
CA THR A 42 0.99 6.08 14.62
C THR A 42 -0.23 5.60 13.82
N SER A 43 -0.85 6.50 13.06
CA SER A 43 -1.97 6.17 12.18
C SER A 43 -1.97 7.06 10.93
N VAL A 44 -2.50 6.52 9.85
CA VAL A 44 -2.80 7.25 8.63
C VAL A 44 -4.26 7.00 8.26
N GLY A 45 -4.95 8.07 7.84
CA GLY A 45 -6.35 8.00 7.44
C GLY A 45 -6.54 7.30 6.08
N HIS A 46 -7.79 7.27 5.62
CA HIS A 46 -8.13 6.70 4.31
C HIS A 46 -7.46 7.44 3.17
N SER A 47 -7.20 6.74 2.06
CA SER A 47 -6.62 7.31 0.83
C SER A 47 -5.23 7.93 1.02
N PHE A 48 -4.45 7.44 1.99
CA PHE A 48 -3.06 7.89 2.17
C PHE A 48 -2.27 7.63 0.88
N LEU A 49 -1.74 8.71 0.28
CA LEU A 49 -1.02 8.70 -1.00
C LEU A 49 -1.79 8.06 -2.18
N SER A 50 -3.11 7.91 -2.06
CA SER A 50 -3.94 7.37 -3.14
C SER A 50 -3.81 8.24 -4.40
N GLY A 51 -3.68 7.62 -5.57
CA GLY A 51 -3.57 8.34 -6.86
C GLY A 51 -2.24 9.05 -7.09
N CYS A 52 -1.21 8.81 -6.27
CA CYS A 52 0.14 9.28 -6.55
C CYS A 52 0.78 8.44 -7.65
N CYS A 53 0.19 8.50 -8.87
CA CYS A 53 0.56 7.61 -9.97
C CYS A 53 1.96 7.85 -10.54
N GLY A 54 2.62 8.96 -10.22
CA GLY A 54 4.01 9.22 -10.57
C GLY A 54 5.05 8.53 -9.69
N LEU A 55 4.69 8.11 -8.46
CA LEU A 55 5.63 7.50 -7.53
C LEU A 55 6.18 6.18 -8.08
N THR A 56 7.50 6.11 -8.24
CA THR A 56 8.21 4.93 -8.73
C THR A 56 8.72 4.02 -7.61
N SER A 57 8.98 4.61 -6.44
CA SER A 57 9.41 3.93 -5.22
C SER A 57 8.90 4.68 -3.99
N LEU A 58 8.73 3.98 -2.88
CA LEU A 58 8.40 4.56 -1.58
C LEU A 58 9.03 3.70 -0.49
N ASP A 59 9.82 4.30 0.40
CA ASP A 59 10.33 3.64 1.58
C ASP A 59 9.29 3.74 2.72
N LEU A 60 8.80 2.60 3.19
CA LEU A 60 7.87 2.53 4.31
C LEU A 60 8.56 2.35 5.67
N ALA A 61 9.90 2.22 5.75
CA ALA A 61 10.62 2.01 7.01
C ALA A 61 10.25 3.03 8.10
N PRO A 62 10.03 4.33 7.80
CA PRO A 62 9.58 5.30 8.80
C PRO A 62 8.22 4.97 9.42
N PHE A 63 7.43 4.10 8.80
CA PHE A 63 6.07 3.74 9.24
C PHE A 63 5.99 2.43 10.05
N ALA A 64 7.12 1.94 10.56
CA ALA A 64 7.15 0.73 11.40
C ALA A 64 6.30 0.85 12.69
N HIS A 65 5.99 2.06 13.12
CA HIS A 65 5.18 2.33 14.31
C HIS A 65 3.68 2.55 14.01
N LEU A 66 3.28 2.55 12.74
CA LEU A 66 1.85 2.67 12.44
C LEU A 66 1.08 1.54 13.13
N THR A 67 -0.03 1.87 13.77
CA THR A 67 -0.98 0.90 14.34
C THR A 67 -2.11 0.61 13.38
N ASP A 68 -2.41 1.54 12.49
CA ASP A 68 -3.47 1.41 11.50
C ASP A 68 -3.05 2.03 10.16
N VAL A 69 -3.47 1.38 9.08
CA VAL A 69 -3.40 1.90 7.72
C VAL A 69 -4.82 1.92 7.17
N GLY A 70 -5.37 3.10 6.98
CA GLY A 70 -6.74 3.29 6.51
C GLY A 70 -7.01 2.63 5.16
N ASP A 71 -8.28 2.63 4.75
CA ASP A 71 -8.66 2.16 3.42
C ASP A 71 -7.98 2.97 2.31
N GLY A 72 -7.74 2.35 1.18
CA GLY A 72 -7.16 3.03 0.02
C GLY A 72 -5.67 3.32 0.16
N PHE A 73 -4.97 2.69 1.08
CA PHE A 73 -3.53 2.87 1.24
C PHE A 73 -2.80 2.59 -0.08
N LEU A 74 -2.13 3.60 -0.61
CA LEU A 74 -1.41 3.58 -1.89
C LEU A 74 -2.25 3.15 -3.10
N THR A 75 -3.58 3.26 -3.04
CA THR A 75 -4.44 2.98 -4.19
C THR A 75 -4.00 3.79 -5.41
N GLY A 76 -3.88 3.16 -6.57
CA GLY A 76 -3.59 3.86 -7.83
C GLY A 76 -2.16 4.38 -7.98
N CYS A 77 -1.22 4.00 -7.12
CA CYS A 77 0.20 4.28 -7.31
C CYS A 77 0.75 3.42 -8.46
N SER A 78 0.33 3.74 -9.69
CA SER A 78 0.47 2.88 -10.86
C SER A 78 1.90 2.76 -11.41
N SER A 79 2.79 3.67 -11.05
CA SER A 79 4.22 3.62 -11.42
C SER A 79 5.09 2.90 -10.40
N LEU A 80 4.54 2.55 -9.23
CA LEU A 80 5.27 1.85 -8.19
C LEU A 80 5.66 0.45 -8.67
N THR A 81 6.97 0.15 -8.70
CA THR A 81 7.49 -1.11 -9.27
C THR A 81 7.77 -2.17 -8.22
N SER A 82 8.07 -1.76 -7.00
CA SER A 82 8.32 -2.61 -5.84
C SER A 82 7.89 -1.89 -4.57
N LEU A 83 7.58 -2.64 -3.52
CA LEU A 83 7.24 -2.11 -2.21
C LEU A 83 7.64 -3.12 -1.14
N ASP A 84 8.39 -2.68 -0.13
CA ASP A 84 8.68 -3.48 1.06
C ASP A 84 7.55 -3.30 2.09
N LEU A 85 6.87 -4.39 2.42
CA LEU A 85 5.79 -4.41 3.41
C LEU A 85 6.27 -4.73 4.83
N THR A 86 7.58 -4.98 5.03
CA THR A 86 8.15 -5.34 6.35
C THR A 86 7.73 -4.36 7.47
N PRO A 87 7.66 -3.04 7.24
CA PRO A 87 7.19 -2.10 8.26
C PRO A 87 5.75 -2.32 8.71
N LEU A 88 4.96 -3.04 7.92
CA LEU A 88 3.55 -3.35 8.21
C LEU A 88 3.34 -4.73 8.86
N ALA A 89 4.41 -5.44 9.24
CA ALA A 89 4.37 -6.85 9.68
C ALA A 89 3.54 -7.13 10.95
N ARG A 90 3.17 -6.10 11.72
CA ARG A 90 2.39 -6.26 12.95
C ARG A 90 0.88 -6.12 12.74
N ARG A 91 0.41 -6.01 11.51
CA ARG A 91 -1.01 -5.80 11.20
C ARG A 91 -1.76 -7.12 11.25
N THR A 92 -2.97 -7.05 11.76
CA THR A 92 -3.93 -8.18 11.74
C THR A 92 -5.07 -7.94 10.75
N VAL A 93 -5.28 -6.70 10.35
CA VAL A 93 -6.29 -6.29 9.39
C VAL A 93 -5.67 -5.39 8.34
N VAL A 94 -6.05 -5.59 7.10
CA VAL A 94 -5.73 -4.71 5.97
C VAL A 94 -7.04 -4.19 5.39
N GLY A 95 -7.15 -2.88 5.32
CA GLY A 95 -8.37 -2.18 4.88
C GLY A 95 -8.75 -2.42 3.42
N HIS A 96 -9.82 -1.77 2.99
CA HIS A 96 -10.29 -1.82 1.60
C HIS A 96 -9.28 -1.17 0.65
N SER A 97 -9.23 -1.65 -0.60
CA SER A 97 -8.43 -1.07 -1.69
C SER A 97 -6.92 -0.99 -1.40
N PHE A 98 -6.39 -1.81 -0.53
CA PHE A 98 -4.95 -1.87 -0.26
C PHE A 98 -4.20 -2.20 -1.54
N LEU A 99 -3.34 -1.28 -1.98
CA LEU A 99 -2.58 -1.37 -3.23
C LEU A 99 -3.44 -1.59 -4.49
N HIS A 100 -4.75 -1.27 -4.45
CA HIS A 100 -5.62 -1.36 -5.62
C HIS A 100 -5.05 -0.52 -6.76
N GLY A 101 -4.94 -1.08 -7.94
CA GLY A 101 -4.48 -0.37 -9.14
C GLY A 101 -3.00 -0.03 -9.17
N CYS A 102 -2.17 -0.62 -8.33
CA CYS A 102 -0.72 -0.53 -8.40
C CYS A 102 -0.20 -1.35 -9.58
N ARG A 103 -0.47 -0.87 -10.80
CA ARG A 103 -0.23 -1.60 -12.05
C ARG A 103 1.24 -1.84 -12.37
N GLY A 104 2.14 -1.06 -11.76
CA GLY A 104 3.58 -1.15 -11.94
C GLY A 104 4.24 -2.30 -11.18
N LEU A 105 3.61 -2.78 -10.09
CA LEU A 105 4.16 -3.85 -9.26
C LEU A 105 4.34 -5.13 -10.07
N THR A 106 5.56 -5.66 -10.09
CA THR A 106 5.91 -6.92 -10.80
C THR A 106 6.01 -8.11 -9.85
N ALA A 107 6.38 -7.87 -8.61
CA ALA A 107 6.41 -8.83 -7.51
C ALA A 107 6.04 -8.13 -6.21
N LEU A 108 5.53 -8.87 -5.23
CA LEU A 108 5.23 -8.38 -3.89
C LEU A 108 5.42 -9.53 -2.91
N ASP A 109 6.23 -9.31 -1.87
CA ASP A 109 6.37 -10.25 -0.77
C ASP A 109 5.24 -10.02 0.24
N LEU A 110 4.43 -11.05 0.49
CA LEU A 110 3.38 -11.04 1.50
C LEU A 110 3.80 -11.64 2.84
N ALA A 111 5.03 -12.13 3.00
CA ALA A 111 5.52 -12.68 4.27
C ALA A 111 5.32 -11.72 5.46
N PRO A 112 5.49 -10.40 5.31
CA PRO A 112 5.19 -9.47 6.39
C PRO A 112 3.72 -9.47 6.84
N LEU A 113 2.80 -9.91 6.01
CA LEU A 113 1.36 -9.95 6.32
C LEU A 113 0.89 -11.29 6.93
N ALA A 114 1.83 -12.13 7.41
CA ALA A 114 1.51 -13.45 7.97
C ALA A 114 0.59 -13.44 9.21
N HIS A 115 0.41 -12.29 9.84
CA HIS A 115 -0.51 -12.12 10.98
C HIS A 115 -1.89 -11.61 10.59
N VAL A 116 -2.09 -11.30 9.31
CA VAL A 116 -3.36 -10.76 8.81
C VAL A 116 -4.42 -11.85 8.83
N THR A 117 -5.56 -11.54 9.43
CA THR A 117 -6.73 -12.43 9.49
C THR A 117 -7.84 -11.98 8.55
N ASN A 118 -7.86 -10.71 8.17
CA ASN A 118 -8.89 -10.13 7.32
C ASN A 118 -8.27 -9.16 6.32
N VAL A 119 -8.66 -9.29 5.06
CA VAL A 119 -8.37 -8.30 4.03
C VAL A 119 -9.68 -7.72 3.48
N GLY A 120 -9.69 -6.41 3.30
CA GLY A 120 -10.86 -5.70 2.78
C GLY A 120 -11.13 -5.98 1.31
N ASN A 121 -12.16 -5.32 0.78
CA ASN A 121 -12.51 -5.39 -0.64
C ASN A 121 -11.36 -4.83 -1.50
N TRP A 122 -11.22 -5.35 -2.72
CA TRP A 122 -10.25 -4.88 -3.74
C TRP A 122 -8.78 -4.98 -3.31
N PHE A 123 -8.44 -5.89 -2.40
CA PHE A 123 -7.05 -6.18 -2.05
C PHE A 123 -6.25 -6.57 -3.30
N LEU A 124 -5.21 -5.81 -3.61
CA LEU A 124 -4.34 -5.97 -4.80
C LEU A 124 -5.10 -6.00 -6.14
N THR A 125 -6.37 -5.61 -6.19
CA THR A 125 -7.14 -5.57 -7.44
C THR A 125 -6.44 -4.70 -8.48
N GLY A 126 -6.32 -5.20 -9.70
CA GLY A 126 -5.77 -4.44 -10.83
C GLY A 126 -4.25 -4.29 -10.82
N CYS A 127 -3.51 -5.03 -9.98
CA CYS A 127 -2.05 -5.14 -10.07
C CYS A 127 -1.66 -5.97 -11.30
N SER A 128 -1.88 -5.42 -12.49
CA SER A 128 -1.92 -6.16 -13.75
C SER A 128 -0.56 -6.67 -14.24
N ARG A 129 0.56 -6.15 -13.69
CA ARG A 129 1.91 -6.59 -14.04
C ARG A 129 2.51 -7.55 -13.00
N LEU A 130 1.78 -7.86 -11.93
CA LEU A 130 2.21 -8.83 -10.93
C LEU A 130 2.27 -10.22 -11.58
N THR A 131 3.45 -10.81 -11.64
CA THR A 131 3.69 -12.07 -12.34
C THR A 131 3.70 -13.27 -11.41
N THR A 132 4.12 -13.07 -10.18
CA THR A 132 4.19 -14.10 -9.14
C THR A 132 3.66 -13.51 -7.83
N LEU A 133 2.93 -14.32 -7.07
CA LEU A 133 2.45 -13.97 -5.75
C LEU A 133 2.31 -15.26 -4.93
N ASP A 134 3.05 -15.36 -3.84
CA ASP A 134 2.89 -16.43 -2.86
C ASP A 134 1.82 -16.02 -1.85
N LEU A 135 0.74 -16.81 -1.73
CA LEU A 135 -0.33 -16.60 -0.76
C LEU A 135 -0.15 -17.41 0.53
N ALA A 136 0.82 -18.32 0.62
CA ALA A 136 1.06 -19.14 1.81
C ALA A 136 1.22 -18.30 3.11
N PRO A 137 1.82 -17.09 3.07
CA PRO A 137 1.86 -16.23 4.25
C PRO A 137 0.47 -15.83 4.77
N LEU A 138 -0.55 -15.81 3.92
CA LEU A 138 -1.92 -15.43 4.29
C LEU A 138 -2.76 -16.59 4.83
N SER A 139 -2.14 -17.71 5.24
CA SER A 139 -2.82 -18.91 5.77
C SER A 139 -3.70 -18.66 7.01
N ARG A 140 -3.58 -17.49 7.66
CA ARG A 140 -4.42 -17.11 8.80
C ARG A 140 -5.67 -16.32 8.40
N LEU A 141 -5.89 -16.07 7.11
CA LEU A 141 -7.10 -15.38 6.67
C LEU A 141 -8.35 -16.17 7.03
N THR A 142 -9.26 -15.49 7.70
CA THR A 142 -10.61 -15.99 8.02
C THR A 142 -11.65 -15.35 7.11
N SER A 143 -11.34 -14.22 6.49
CA SER A 143 -12.21 -13.58 5.51
C SER A 143 -11.41 -12.80 4.47
N VAL A 144 -11.95 -12.77 3.26
CA VAL A 144 -11.48 -11.95 2.15
C VAL A 144 -12.65 -11.14 1.59
N GLY A 145 -12.38 -9.88 1.26
CA GLY A 145 -13.37 -9.00 0.66
C GLY A 145 -13.61 -9.29 -0.82
N HIS A 146 -14.53 -8.53 -1.40
CA HIS A 146 -14.82 -8.62 -2.84
C HIS A 146 -13.61 -8.30 -3.70
N SER A 147 -13.55 -8.92 -4.88
CA SER A 147 -12.55 -8.62 -5.91
C SER A 147 -11.10 -8.83 -5.45
N PHE A 148 -10.88 -9.73 -4.51
CA PHE A 148 -9.55 -10.16 -4.11
C PHE A 148 -8.74 -10.59 -5.34
N LEU A 149 -7.61 -9.96 -5.59
CA LEU A 149 -6.74 -10.17 -6.77
C LEU A 149 -7.43 -10.01 -8.13
N TYR A 150 -8.63 -9.45 -8.19
CA TYR A 150 -9.32 -9.27 -9.47
C TYR A 150 -8.49 -8.39 -10.41
N GLY A 151 -8.35 -8.81 -11.68
CA GLY A 151 -7.60 -8.04 -12.67
C GLY A 151 -6.08 -8.11 -12.55
N CYS A 152 -5.52 -8.99 -11.73
CA CYS A 152 -4.08 -9.31 -11.70
C CYS A 152 -3.72 -10.18 -12.90
N ARG A 153 -3.80 -9.62 -14.11
CA ARG A 153 -3.70 -10.36 -15.38
C ARG A 153 -2.32 -10.92 -15.67
N GLY A 154 -1.30 -10.42 -14.97
CA GLY A 154 0.08 -10.91 -15.09
C GLY A 154 0.34 -12.21 -14.35
N LEU A 155 -0.51 -12.59 -13.38
CA LEU A 155 -0.32 -13.82 -12.62
C LEU A 155 -0.50 -15.03 -13.52
N THR A 156 0.56 -15.84 -13.62
CA THR A 156 0.58 -17.07 -14.42
C THR A 156 0.30 -18.32 -13.58
N ALA A 157 0.48 -18.20 -12.27
CA ALA A 157 0.15 -19.25 -11.30
C ALA A 157 -0.32 -18.60 -10.00
N LEU A 158 -1.26 -19.22 -9.33
CA LEU A 158 -1.74 -18.84 -8.01
C LEU A 158 -1.96 -20.13 -7.21
N ASP A 159 -1.17 -20.32 -6.17
CA ASP A 159 -1.38 -21.40 -5.23
C ASP A 159 -2.32 -20.93 -4.13
N LEU A 160 -3.47 -21.59 -4.01
CA LEU A 160 -4.49 -21.34 -3.00
C LEU A 160 -4.51 -22.44 -1.90
N SER A 161 -3.49 -23.30 -1.84
CA SER A 161 -3.35 -24.26 -0.75
C SER A 161 -2.93 -23.53 0.54
N LEU A 162 -3.92 -22.98 1.23
CA LEU A 162 -3.79 -22.25 2.50
C LEU A 162 -3.91 -23.19 3.70
#